data_46d03152f685f2c2628498ae926988c9
#
_entry.id   46d03152f685f2c2628498ae926988c9
#
_cell.length_a   1.000
_cell.length_b   1.000
_cell.length_c   1.000
_cell.angle_alpha   90.00
_cell.angle_beta   90.00
_cell.angle_gamma   90.00
#
_symmetry.space_group_name_H-M   'P 1'
#
loop_
_entity.id
_entity.type
_entity.pdbx_description
1 polymer ?
#
loop_
_entity_poly.entity_id
_entity_poly.type
_entity_poly.pdbx_seq_one_letter_code
_entity_poly.pdbx_strand_id
1 'polypeptide(L)' 'MNGVIKKKTLKGFGFILPEGQEKEVFFHSNSLVGVTFDEINEGDNVTFEVEDSPKGPNAVNVQRV' A
#
# COMPACT_ATOMS: atom_id res chain seq x y z
N MET A 1 6.76 -4.67 -7.44
CA MET A 1 5.35 -4.79 -7.85
C MET A 1 4.73 -3.40 -7.85
N ASN A 2 3.94 -3.09 -8.84
CA ASN A 2 3.29 -1.78 -8.96
C ASN A 2 1.82 -1.86 -8.58
N GLY A 3 1.31 -0.76 -8.06
CA GLY A 3 -0.10 -0.67 -7.74
C GLY A 3 -0.54 0.77 -7.53
N VAL A 4 -1.80 0.91 -7.15
CA VAL A 4 -2.43 2.21 -6.93
C VAL A 4 -3.05 2.22 -5.53
N ILE A 5 -2.89 3.32 -4.82
CA ILE A 5 -3.54 3.49 -3.52
C ILE A 5 -5.05 3.60 -3.76
N LYS A 6 -5.81 2.62 -3.27
CA LYS A 6 -7.26 2.61 -3.43
C LYS A 6 -7.98 3.24 -2.27
N LYS A 7 -7.43 3.08 -1.07
CA LYS A 7 -8.07 3.61 0.13
C LYS A 7 -7.02 3.95 1.18
N LYS A 8 -7.30 4.99 1.91
CA LYS A 8 -6.43 5.47 2.97
C LYS A 8 -7.34 5.84 4.14
N THR A 9 -7.07 5.31 5.33
CA THR A 9 -7.90 5.57 6.49
C THR A 9 -7.21 6.51 7.46
N LEU A 10 -7.97 7.11 8.35
CA LEU A 10 -7.43 7.98 9.38
C LEU A 10 -6.71 7.21 10.48
N LYS A 11 -6.79 5.88 10.45
CA LYS A 11 -6.17 5.02 11.47
C LYS A 11 -4.72 4.66 11.15
N GLY A 12 -4.19 5.13 10.02
CA GLY A 12 -2.81 4.89 9.66
C GLY A 12 -2.58 3.64 8.84
N PHE A 13 -3.59 3.16 8.13
CA PHE A 13 -3.45 2.05 7.20
C PHE A 13 -4.28 2.31 5.95
N GLY A 14 -4.07 1.50 4.94
CA GLY A 14 -4.82 1.64 3.70
C GLY A 14 -4.72 0.38 2.86
N PHE A 15 -5.19 0.51 1.63
CA PHE A 15 -5.23 -0.62 0.68
C PHE A 15 -4.64 -0.19 -0.64
N ILE A 16 -3.84 -1.08 -1.22
CA ILE A 16 -3.22 -0.90 -2.53
C ILE A 16 -3.83 -1.93 -3.47
N LEU A 17 -4.25 -1.49 -4.65
CA LEU A 17 -4.69 -2.41 -5.69
C LEU A 17 -3.49 -2.70 -6.59
N PRO A 18 -2.93 -3.93 -6.54
CA PRO A 18 -1.83 -4.29 -7.42
C PRO A 18 -2.25 -4.25 -8.87
N GLU A 19 -1.33 -3.86 -9.73
CA GLU A 19 -1.57 -3.79 -11.17
C GLU A 19 -1.96 -5.17 -11.71
N GLY A 20 -3.05 -5.22 -12.46
CA GLY A 20 -3.53 -6.47 -13.05
C GLY A 20 -4.26 -7.39 -12.12
N GLN A 21 -4.52 -6.99 -10.89
CA GLN A 21 -5.22 -7.81 -9.89
C GLN A 21 -6.52 -7.14 -9.49
N GLU A 22 -7.44 -7.95 -8.98
CA GLU A 22 -8.74 -7.46 -8.54
C GLU A 22 -8.83 -7.31 -7.02
N LYS A 23 -7.90 -7.91 -6.28
CA LYS A 23 -7.92 -7.88 -4.82
C LYS A 23 -6.92 -6.88 -4.29
N GLU A 24 -7.37 -6.09 -3.34
CA GLU A 24 -6.53 -5.11 -2.68
C GLU A 24 -5.63 -5.77 -1.64
N VAL A 25 -4.48 -5.14 -1.41
CA VAL A 25 -3.52 -5.58 -0.41
C VAL A 25 -3.44 -4.53 0.68
N PHE A 26 -3.52 -4.97 1.92
CA PHE A 26 -3.42 -4.08 3.09
C PHE A 26 -2.00 -3.56 3.24
N PHE A 27 -1.86 -2.29 3.63
CA PHE A 27 -0.56 -1.76 4.03
C PHE A 27 -0.74 -0.86 5.26
N HIS A 28 0.28 -0.81 6.09
CA HIS A 28 0.31 0.06 7.26
C HIS A 28 1.26 1.23 7.01
N SER A 29 1.05 2.35 7.71
CA SER A 29 1.91 3.52 7.57
C SER A 29 3.39 3.20 7.83
N ASN A 30 3.68 2.21 8.67
CA ASN A 30 5.04 1.77 8.94
C ASN A 30 5.70 1.07 7.77
N SER A 31 4.94 0.68 6.76
CA SER A 31 5.47 0.01 5.57
C SER A 31 5.93 0.98 4.49
N LEU A 32 5.74 2.27 4.70
CA LEU A 32 6.14 3.29 3.75
C LEU A 32 7.64 3.57 3.85
N VAL A 33 8.27 3.75 2.70
CA VAL A 33 9.71 4.04 2.63
C VAL A 33 9.90 5.33 1.84
N GLY A 34 10.57 6.29 2.44
CA GLY A 34 10.88 7.55 1.78
C GLY A 34 9.69 8.49 1.57
N VAL A 35 8.53 8.14 2.13
CA VAL A 35 7.33 8.95 2.02
C VAL A 35 6.51 8.74 3.28
N THR A 36 5.80 9.76 3.73
CA THR A 36 4.94 9.65 4.90
C THR A 36 3.52 9.31 4.49
N PHE A 37 2.75 8.82 5.44
CA PHE A 37 1.35 8.46 5.19
C PHE A 37 0.53 9.67 4.75
N ASP A 38 0.84 10.83 5.28
CA ASP A 38 0.13 12.06 4.92
C ASP A 38 0.44 12.54 3.50
N GLU A 39 1.61 12.16 2.98
CA GLU A 39 2.05 12.59 1.65
C GLU A 39 1.42 11.76 0.53
N ILE A 40 1.02 10.52 0.82
CA ILE A 40 0.39 9.67 -0.19
C ILE A 40 -1.11 9.96 -0.24
N ASN A 41 -1.68 9.80 -1.43
CA ASN A 41 -3.10 10.05 -1.64
C ASN A 41 -3.73 8.90 -2.40
N GLU A 42 -5.04 8.76 -2.27
CA GLU A 42 -5.79 7.81 -3.07
C GLU A 42 -5.59 8.13 -4.55
N GLY A 43 -5.31 7.11 -5.33
CA GLY A 43 -5.02 7.27 -6.74
C GLY A 43 -3.53 7.36 -7.07
N ASP A 44 -2.67 7.50 -6.07
CA ASP A 44 -1.22 7.56 -6.29
C ASP A 44 -0.68 6.21 -6.73
N ASN A 45 0.29 6.25 -7.65
CA ASN A 45 1.00 5.05 -8.06
C ASN A 45 2.15 4.78 -7.09
N VAL A 46 2.27 3.52 -6.69
CA VAL A 46 3.30 3.09 -5.75
C VAL A 46 3.95 1.80 -6.21
N THR A 47 5.16 1.57 -5.73
CA THR A 47 5.80 0.26 -5.83
C THR A 47 5.85 -0.35 -4.44
N PHE A 48 5.80 -1.67 -4.37
CA PHE A 48 5.76 -2.36 -3.09
C PHE A 48 6.10 -3.84 -3.29
N GLU A 49 6.28 -4.52 -2.17
CA GLU A 49 6.43 -5.96 -2.13
C GLU A 49 5.33 -6.54 -1.27
N VAL A 50 4.99 -7.80 -1.49
CA VAL A 50 3.95 -8.49 -0.73
C VAL A 50 4.60 -9.47 0.21
N GLU A 51 4.18 -9.42 1.48
CA GLU A 51 4.65 -10.33 2.51
C GLU A 51 3.45 -11.03 3.12
N ASP A 52 3.55 -12.34 3.29
CA ASP A 52 2.46 -13.11 3.91
C ASP A 52 2.45 -12.87 5.42
N SER A 53 1.26 -12.77 5.96
CA SER A 53 1.07 -12.64 7.40
C SER A 53 -0.11 -13.53 7.81
N PRO A 54 -0.26 -13.80 9.13
CA PRO A 54 -1.39 -14.59 9.61
C PRO A 54 -2.75 -14.03 9.23
N LYS A 55 -2.84 -12.73 8.98
CA LYS A 55 -4.09 -12.07 8.59
C LYS A 55 -4.26 -11.96 7.08
N GLY A 56 -3.29 -12.42 6.31
CA GLY A 56 -3.31 -12.31 4.86
C GLY A 56 -2.12 -11.53 4.33
N PRO A 57 -2.10 -11.23 3.03
CA PRO A 57 -0.96 -10.52 2.44
C PRO A 57 -0.91 -9.06 2.89
N ASN A 58 0.31 -8.59 3.16
CA ASN A 58 0.59 -7.18 3.47
C ASN A 58 1.55 -6.61 2.44
N ALA A 59 1.35 -5.36 2.08
CA ALA A 59 2.32 -4.63 1.28
C ALA A 59 3.41 -4.07 2.19
N VAL A 60 4.66 -4.24 1.80
CA VAL A 60 5.82 -3.73 2.52
C VAL A 60 6.72 -2.98 1.54
N ASN A 61 7.64 -2.19 2.07
CA ASN A 61 8.54 -1.37 1.26
C ASN A 61 7.77 -0.53 0.23
N VAL A 62 6.70 0.10 0.68
CA VAL A 62 5.83 0.89 -0.18
C VAL A 62 6.50 2.21 -0.49
N GLN A 63 6.69 2.51 -1.76
CA GLN A 63 7.32 3.74 -2.22
C GLN A 63 6.45 4.39 -3.30
N ARG A 64 6.36 5.70 -3.26
CA ARG A 64 5.64 6.44 -4.30
C ARG A 64 6.49 6.52 -5.56
N VAL A 65 5.86 6.29 -6.69
CA VAL A 65 6.53 6.39 -8.00
C VAL A 65 6.73 7.85 -8.39
#